data_36b300f394b1ec554258d08d20a32320
#
_entry.id   36b300f394b1ec554258d08d20a32320
#
_cell.length_a   1.000
_cell.length_b   1.000
_cell.length_c   1.000
_cell.angle_alpha   90.00
_cell.angle_beta   90.00
_cell.angle_gamma   90.00
#
_symmetry.space_group_name_H-M   'P 1'
#
loop_
_entity.id
_entity.type
_entity.pdbx_description
1 polymer ?
#
loop_
_entity_poly.entity_id
_entity_poly.type
_entity_poly.pdbx_seq_one_letter_code
_entity_poly.pdbx_strand_id
1 'polypeptide(L)'
;PKIEASYAMKFGPAAITVYGGYNSYALVDATDKDWDVDSYLAGLAVNFATGPLFFKGNIWMGNNMGAYGYGYPLAVNTYTGLAWTDPEAYDADFMGYMLVAGFKMSDMVTFEAGYGAVKSEADCGVNSYEDTGRSYYINATINLAKGVMIVPEFGVVDHEDSKVNNRSTDEGKLTYFGAKWQINF
;
A
#
# COMPACT_ATOMS: atom_id res chain seq x y z
N PRO A 1 -16.77 -6.60 -14.43
CA PRO A 1 -16.39 -5.19 -14.65
C PRO A 1 -15.88 -4.58 -13.34
N LYS A 2 -14.85 -3.74 -13.42
CA LYS A 2 -14.29 -3.01 -12.29
C LYS A 2 -15.03 -1.68 -12.11
N ILE A 3 -15.49 -1.41 -10.89
CA ILE A 3 -16.15 -0.15 -10.51
C ILE A 3 -15.35 0.47 -9.36
N GLU A 4 -15.03 1.75 -9.48
CA GLU A 4 -14.31 2.51 -8.45
C GLU A 4 -15.01 3.84 -8.23
N ALA A 5 -15.04 4.29 -6.97
CA ALA A 5 -15.61 5.56 -6.58
C ALA A 5 -14.81 6.21 -5.45
N SER A 6 -14.76 7.53 -5.45
CA SER A 6 -14.22 8.30 -4.33
C SER A 6 -15.02 9.57 -4.10
N TYR A 7 -15.04 10.01 -2.84
CA TYR A 7 -15.64 11.28 -2.45
C TYR A 7 -14.71 12.04 -1.50
N ALA A 8 -14.39 13.27 -1.85
CA ALA A 8 -13.52 14.14 -1.09
C ALA A 8 -14.28 15.29 -0.46
N MET A 9 -14.03 15.54 0.82
CA MET A 9 -14.60 16.62 1.62
C MET A 9 -13.49 17.50 2.18
N LYS A 10 -13.74 18.81 2.27
CA LYS A 10 -12.80 19.76 2.87
C LYS A 10 -13.44 20.44 4.08
N PHE A 11 -12.69 20.50 5.19
CA PHE A 11 -13.09 21.12 6.44
C PHE A 11 -11.93 22.01 6.94
N GLY A 12 -11.95 23.29 6.56
CA GLY A 12 -10.85 24.20 6.91
C GLY A 12 -9.49 23.66 6.44
N PRO A 13 -8.55 23.40 7.37
CA PRO A 13 -7.22 22.91 7.04
C PRO A 13 -7.17 21.41 6.73
N ALA A 14 -8.27 20.69 6.89
CA ALA A 14 -8.37 19.24 6.68
C ALA A 14 -9.10 18.90 5.38
N ALA A 15 -8.66 17.85 4.71
CA ALA A 15 -9.38 17.20 3.63
C ALA A 15 -9.46 15.70 3.94
N ILE A 16 -10.65 15.13 3.77
CA ILE A 16 -10.93 13.71 3.98
C ILE A 16 -11.43 13.13 2.66
N THR A 17 -10.90 12.00 2.27
CA THR A 17 -11.36 11.25 1.08
C THR A 17 -11.74 9.84 1.51
N VAL A 18 -12.98 9.44 1.25
CA VAL A 18 -13.41 8.05 1.29
C VAL A 18 -13.37 7.49 -0.12
N TYR A 19 -12.95 6.26 -0.26
CA TYR A 19 -12.87 5.61 -1.57
C TYR A 19 -13.13 4.12 -1.46
N GLY A 20 -13.54 3.52 -2.57
CA GLY A 20 -13.75 2.09 -2.64
C GLY A 20 -13.89 1.60 -4.07
N GLY A 21 -13.80 0.30 -4.23
CA GLY A 21 -13.93 -0.36 -5.51
C GLY A 21 -14.40 -1.80 -5.36
N TYR A 22 -14.99 -2.31 -6.42
CA TYR A 22 -15.38 -3.70 -6.57
C TYR A 22 -15.01 -4.18 -7.98
N ASN A 23 -14.52 -5.40 -8.06
CA ASN A 23 -14.23 -6.08 -9.31
C ASN A 23 -14.55 -7.56 -9.16
N SER A 24 -15.18 -8.16 -10.18
CA SER A 24 -15.41 -9.60 -10.27
C SER A 24 -14.93 -10.11 -11.61
N TYR A 25 -14.20 -11.20 -11.60
CA TYR A 25 -13.68 -11.87 -12.79
C TYR A 25 -13.54 -13.37 -12.55
N ALA A 26 -13.58 -14.14 -13.63
CA ALA A 26 -13.32 -15.56 -13.59
C ALA A 26 -11.87 -15.86 -14.01
N LEU A 27 -11.26 -16.80 -13.33
CA LEU A 27 -10.01 -17.44 -13.72
C LEU A 27 -10.31 -18.85 -14.21
N VAL A 28 -9.73 -19.22 -15.34
CA VAL A 28 -9.86 -20.56 -15.91
C VAL A 28 -8.56 -21.30 -15.65
N ASP A 29 -8.64 -22.45 -15.01
CA ASP A 29 -7.46 -23.29 -14.78
C ASP A 29 -7.10 -24.17 -16.00
N ALA A 30 -6.00 -24.91 -15.91
CA ALA A 30 -5.54 -25.78 -16.99
C ALA A 30 -6.48 -26.99 -17.28
N THR A 31 -7.51 -27.18 -16.46
CA THR A 31 -8.53 -28.23 -16.63
C THR A 31 -9.86 -27.66 -17.12
N ASP A 32 -9.87 -26.41 -17.61
CA ASP A 32 -11.07 -25.67 -18.05
C ASP A 32 -12.11 -25.46 -16.94
N LYS A 33 -11.70 -25.44 -15.67
CA LYS A 33 -12.57 -25.11 -14.55
C LYS A 33 -12.53 -23.61 -14.27
N ASP A 34 -13.70 -23.00 -14.20
CA ASP A 34 -13.87 -21.59 -13.84
C ASP A 34 -13.85 -21.39 -12.33
N TRP A 35 -13.15 -20.32 -11.90
CA TRP A 35 -13.05 -19.85 -10.52
C TRP A 35 -13.45 -18.39 -10.48
N ASP A 36 -14.56 -18.09 -9.81
CA ASP A 36 -14.98 -16.73 -9.60
C ASP A 36 -14.12 -16.07 -8.50
N VAL A 37 -13.58 -14.89 -8.80
CA VAL A 37 -12.78 -14.09 -7.89
C VAL A 37 -13.46 -12.73 -7.69
N ASP A 38 -13.94 -12.49 -6.50
CA ASP A 38 -14.45 -11.19 -6.09
C ASP A 38 -13.35 -10.39 -5.38
N SER A 39 -13.17 -9.16 -5.84
CA SER A 39 -12.19 -8.21 -5.30
C SER A 39 -12.90 -6.98 -4.82
N TYR A 40 -12.62 -6.51 -3.62
CA TYR A 40 -13.09 -5.21 -3.14
C TYR A 40 -12.01 -4.46 -2.37
N LEU A 41 -12.17 -3.15 -2.36
CA LEU A 41 -11.32 -2.21 -1.66
C LEU A 41 -12.18 -1.15 -0.99
N ALA A 42 -11.89 -0.82 0.25
CA ALA A 42 -12.41 0.36 0.94
C ALA A 42 -11.27 1.09 1.65
N GLY A 43 -11.31 2.42 1.65
CA GLY A 43 -10.26 3.19 2.31
C GLY A 43 -10.67 4.61 2.66
N LEU A 44 -9.86 5.19 3.54
CA LEU A 44 -10.00 6.55 4.05
C LEU A 44 -8.64 7.24 4.01
N ALA A 45 -8.56 8.38 3.33
CA ALA A 45 -7.40 9.25 3.34
C ALA A 45 -7.70 10.57 4.02
N VAL A 46 -6.75 11.07 4.80
CA VAL A 46 -6.83 12.36 5.49
C VAL A 46 -5.60 13.18 5.15
N ASN A 47 -5.80 14.45 4.80
CA ASN A 47 -4.74 15.43 4.67
C ASN A 47 -5.07 16.59 5.59
N PHE A 48 -4.08 17.04 6.36
CA PHE A 48 -4.21 18.19 7.26
C PHE A 48 -2.97 19.07 7.12
N ALA A 49 -3.18 20.36 6.98
CA ALA A 49 -2.07 21.33 6.90
C ALA A 49 -2.37 22.56 7.73
N THR A 50 -1.41 22.97 8.56
CA THR A 50 -1.51 24.18 9.39
C THR A 50 -0.17 24.87 9.50
N GLY A 51 -0.08 26.13 9.03
CA GLY A 51 1.18 26.84 8.94
C GLY A 51 2.22 26.05 8.11
N PRO A 52 3.41 25.81 8.64
CA PRO A 52 4.44 25.05 7.94
C PRO A 52 4.31 23.53 8.09
N LEU A 53 3.39 23.05 8.93
CA LEU A 53 3.21 21.62 9.22
C LEU A 53 2.14 21.00 8.33
N PHE A 54 2.37 19.78 7.89
CA PHE A 54 1.34 18.96 7.26
C PHE A 54 1.41 17.51 7.75
N PHE A 55 0.25 16.86 7.72
CA PHE A 55 0.07 15.46 8.07
C PHE A 55 -0.81 14.80 7.00
N LYS A 56 -0.47 13.58 6.62
CA LYS A 56 -1.28 12.76 5.72
C LYS A 56 -1.43 11.39 6.36
N GLY A 57 -2.61 10.82 6.25
CA GLY A 57 -2.89 9.47 6.68
C GLY A 57 -3.73 8.76 5.63
N ASN A 58 -3.53 7.47 5.51
CA ASN A 58 -4.37 6.60 4.70
C ASN A 58 -4.51 5.26 5.41
N ILE A 59 -5.72 4.73 5.44
CA ILE A 59 -6.01 3.37 5.87
C ILE A 59 -6.89 2.72 4.80
N TRP A 60 -6.61 1.46 4.50
CA TRP A 60 -7.37 0.71 3.52
C TRP A 60 -7.48 -0.76 3.93
N MET A 61 -8.55 -1.38 3.48
CA MET A 61 -8.78 -2.81 3.64
C MET A 61 -9.53 -3.34 2.42
N GLY A 62 -9.43 -4.61 2.21
CA GLY A 62 -10.12 -5.27 1.10
C GLY A 62 -9.78 -6.73 1.01
N ASN A 63 -10.30 -7.33 -0.04
CA ASN A 63 -10.14 -8.74 -0.34
C ASN A 63 -9.68 -8.87 -1.79
N ASN A 64 -8.76 -9.79 -2.05
CA ASN A 64 -8.19 -10.05 -3.39
C ASN A 64 -7.68 -8.77 -4.09
N MET A 65 -6.97 -7.92 -3.36
CA MET A 65 -6.64 -6.56 -3.78
C MET A 65 -5.59 -6.45 -4.88
N GLY A 66 -5.06 -7.57 -5.39
CA GLY A 66 -4.14 -7.61 -6.52
C GLY A 66 -4.67 -6.89 -7.76
N ALA A 67 -5.99 -6.94 -8.01
CA ALA A 67 -6.65 -6.24 -9.09
C ALA A 67 -6.55 -4.70 -9.01
N TYR A 68 -6.21 -4.15 -7.83
CA TYR A 68 -6.01 -2.73 -7.56
C TYR A 68 -4.53 -2.32 -7.51
N GLY A 69 -3.61 -3.23 -7.84
CA GLY A 69 -2.19 -2.97 -7.80
C GLY A 69 -1.55 -3.03 -6.40
N TYR A 70 -2.29 -3.46 -5.40
CA TYR A 70 -1.79 -3.72 -4.06
C TYR A 70 -1.22 -5.13 -4.00
N GLY A 71 -0.05 -5.33 -4.46
CA GLY A 71 0.49 -6.68 -4.56
C GLY A 71 1.99 -6.72 -4.67
N TYR A 72 2.65 -5.60 -4.86
CA TYR A 72 4.09 -5.59 -5.03
C TYR A 72 4.67 -4.24 -4.58
N PRO A 73 5.77 -4.19 -3.87
CA PRO A 73 6.67 -5.29 -3.46
C PRO A 73 6.36 -5.89 -2.09
N LEU A 74 5.29 -5.48 -1.42
CA LEU A 74 4.97 -5.85 -0.04
C LEU A 74 3.85 -6.89 0.08
N ALA A 75 3.16 -7.21 -0.97
CA ALA A 75 2.21 -8.30 -0.96
C ALA A 75 2.91 -9.54 -1.46
N VAL A 76 3.56 -10.18 -0.58
CA VAL A 76 4.15 -11.47 -0.79
C VAL A 76 3.05 -12.51 -0.99
N ASN A 77 1.91 -12.34 -0.43
CA ASN A 77 0.76 -13.13 -0.79
C ASN A 77 0.05 -12.56 -2.00
N THR A 78 0.65 -12.72 -3.13
CA THR A 78 -0.04 -12.82 -4.39
C THR A 78 -0.84 -14.13 -4.48
N TYR A 79 -1.35 -14.61 -3.38
CA TYR A 79 -2.46 -15.53 -3.44
C TYR A 79 -3.67 -14.68 -3.83
N THR A 80 -3.75 -14.39 -5.10
CA THR A 80 -5.00 -14.05 -5.76
C THR A 80 -5.92 -15.26 -5.71
N GLY A 81 -6.23 -15.78 -4.53
CA GLY A 81 -7.12 -16.86 -4.34
C GLY A 81 -6.74 -18.23 -4.94
N LEU A 82 -5.51 -18.46 -5.40
CA LEU A 82 -5.11 -19.72 -5.99
C LEU A 82 -3.93 -20.35 -5.27
N ALA A 83 -4.19 -21.00 -4.15
CA ALA A 83 -3.27 -22.01 -3.63
C ALA A 83 -3.44 -23.28 -4.49
N TRP A 84 -2.43 -23.62 -5.24
CA TRP A 84 -2.40 -24.71 -6.23
C TRP A 84 -2.37 -26.13 -5.64
N THR A 85 -2.77 -26.33 -4.40
CA THR A 85 -2.72 -27.66 -3.76
C THR A 85 -4.06 -28.33 -3.59
N ASP A 86 -5.15 -27.62 -3.86
CA ASP A 86 -6.50 -28.19 -3.82
C ASP A 86 -7.43 -27.38 -4.73
N PRO A 87 -8.43 -27.97 -5.38
CA PRO A 87 -9.18 -27.32 -6.46
C PRO A 87 -10.13 -26.21 -6.00
N GLU A 88 -9.83 -25.49 -4.95
CA GLU A 88 -10.63 -24.37 -4.46
C GLU A 88 -9.82 -23.06 -4.48
N ALA A 89 -10.44 -21.98 -4.95
CA ALA A 89 -9.94 -20.63 -4.81
C ALA A 89 -10.24 -20.12 -3.42
N TYR A 90 -9.25 -19.53 -2.75
CA TYR A 90 -9.38 -18.97 -1.42
C TYR A 90 -9.14 -17.47 -1.48
N ASP A 91 -9.98 -16.73 -0.78
CA ASP A 91 -9.86 -15.29 -0.69
C ASP A 91 -8.68 -14.89 0.20
N ALA A 92 -8.04 -13.79 -0.16
CA ALA A 92 -6.99 -13.17 0.64
C ALA A 92 -7.45 -11.82 1.19
N ASP A 93 -7.51 -11.70 2.49
CA ASP A 93 -7.77 -10.45 3.19
C ASP A 93 -6.52 -9.58 3.22
N PHE A 94 -6.72 -8.29 3.05
CA PHE A 94 -5.64 -7.32 3.03
C PHE A 94 -6.01 -6.07 3.81
N MET A 95 -5.08 -5.57 4.62
CA MET A 95 -5.22 -4.31 5.33
C MET A 95 -3.88 -3.56 5.33
N GLY A 96 -3.96 -2.23 5.22
CA GLY A 96 -2.77 -1.40 5.34
C GLY A 96 -3.08 0.00 5.83
N TYR A 97 -2.04 0.68 6.28
CA TYR A 97 -2.11 2.09 6.62
C TYR A 97 -0.78 2.80 6.32
N MET A 98 -0.88 4.10 6.13
CA MET A 98 0.27 4.98 5.93
C MET A 98 0.06 6.28 6.70
N LEU A 99 1.12 6.75 7.34
CA LEU A 99 1.17 8.04 8.03
C LEU A 99 2.37 8.82 7.52
N VAL A 100 2.17 10.10 7.25
CA VAL A 100 3.20 11.03 6.79
C VAL A 100 3.10 12.32 7.58
N ALA A 101 4.23 12.82 8.05
CA ALA A 101 4.35 14.12 8.65
C ALA A 101 5.43 14.92 7.93
N GLY A 102 5.18 16.21 7.73
CA GLY A 102 6.15 17.07 7.08
C GLY A 102 6.16 18.50 7.61
N PHE A 103 7.28 19.15 7.35
CA PHE A 103 7.56 20.51 7.78
C PHE A 103 8.16 21.32 6.64
N LYS A 104 7.45 22.36 6.22
CA LYS A 104 7.93 23.34 5.24
C LYS A 104 8.85 24.34 5.95
N MET A 105 10.15 24.10 5.91
CA MET A 105 11.15 24.97 6.54
C MET A 105 11.26 26.32 5.83
N SER A 106 11.14 26.31 4.49
CA SER A 106 11.18 27.51 3.64
C SER A 106 10.48 27.19 2.29
N ASP A 107 10.44 28.17 1.39
CA ASP A 107 9.96 27.92 0.02
C ASP A 107 10.89 26.98 -0.78
N MET A 108 12.14 26.87 -0.36
CA MET A 108 13.13 25.99 -0.99
C MET A 108 13.18 24.61 -0.37
N VAL A 109 12.92 24.44 0.93
CA VAL A 109 13.19 23.20 1.65
C VAL A 109 11.95 22.74 2.42
N THR A 110 11.55 21.50 2.16
CA THR A 110 10.50 20.80 2.92
C THR A 110 11.04 19.45 3.37
N PHE A 111 10.90 19.14 4.65
CA PHE A 111 11.20 17.81 5.20
C PHE A 111 9.93 16.99 5.31
N GLU A 112 10.06 15.69 5.06
CA GLU A 112 8.96 14.74 5.20
C GLU A 112 9.49 13.42 5.79
N ALA A 113 8.70 12.81 6.67
CA ALA A 113 8.92 11.47 7.16
C ALA A 113 7.63 10.67 7.03
N GLY A 114 7.75 9.42 6.67
CA GLY A 114 6.61 8.53 6.51
C GLY A 114 6.83 7.17 7.15
N TYR A 115 5.73 6.55 7.53
CA TYR A 115 5.64 5.18 8.01
C TYR A 115 4.41 4.52 7.39
N GLY A 116 4.56 3.28 6.93
CA GLY A 116 3.46 2.47 6.43
C GLY A 116 3.62 1.02 6.85
N ALA A 117 2.51 0.34 7.03
CA ALA A 117 2.48 -1.09 7.28
C ALA A 117 1.31 -1.73 6.51
N VAL A 118 1.51 -2.99 6.12
CA VAL A 118 0.53 -3.81 5.43
C VAL A 118 0.49 -5.20 6.06
N LYS A 119 -0.67 -5.83 6.00
CA LYS A 119 -0.90 -7.20 6.42
C LYS A 119 -1.80 -7.88 5.40
N SER A 120 -1.45 -9.11 5.03
CA SER A 120 -2.32 -9.99 4.25
C SER A 120 -2.51 -11.32 4.97
N GLU A 121 -3.70 -11.91 4.83
CA GLU A 121 -4.07 -13.19 5.43
C GLU A 121 -4.87 -14.01 4.40
N ALA A 122 -4.61 -15.31 4.34
CA ALA A 122 -5.39 -16.23 3.53
C ALA A 122 -5.51 -17.58 4.24
N ASP A 123 -6.75 -18.07 4.38
CA ASP A 123 -7.03 -19.40 4.91
C ASP A 123 -7.32 -20.36 3.75
N CYS A 124 -6.38 -21.25 3.48
CA CYS A 124 -6.45 -22.21 2.38
C CYS A 124 -6.69 -23.61 2.93
N GLY A 125 -7.94 -23.95 3.22
CA GLY A 125 -8.32 -25.23 3.79
C GLY A 125 -7.73 -25.46 5.19
N VAL A 126 -6.73 -26.34 5.29
CA VAL A 126 -6.06 -26.62 6.57
C VAL A 126 -4.85 -25.73 6.85
N ASN A 127 -4.48 -24.87 5.90
CA ASN A 127 -3.34 -23.99 6.01
C ASN A 127 -3.78 -22.52 6.12
N SER A 128 -3.19 -21.83 7.08
CA SER A 128 -3.32 -20.38 7.26
C SER A 128 -2.02 -19.70 6.87
N TYR A 129 -2.12 -18.65 6.08
CA TYR A 129 -1.01 -17.84 5.59
C TYR A 129 -1.17 -16.42 6.13
N GLU A 130 -0.12 -15.87 6.70
CA GLU A 130 -0.06 -14.47 7.15
C GLU A 130 1.25 -13.87 6.66
N ASP A 131 1.16 -12.67 6.14
CA ASP A 131 2.31 -11.90 5.73
C ASP A 131 2.16 -10.44 6.12
N THR A 132 3.22 -9.86 6.65
CA THR A 132 3.28 -8.49 7.13
C THR A 132 4.50 -7.80 6.58
N GLY A 133 4.37 -6.51 6.33
CA GLY A 133 5.49 -5.68 5.92
C GLY A 133 5.31 -4.25 6.38
N ARG A 134 6.41 -3.56 6.62
CA ARG A 134 6.41 -2.16 6.96
C ARG A 134 7.52 -1.41 6.24
N SER A 135 7.31 -0.13 6.06
CA SER A 135 8.33 0.76 5.53
C SER A 135 8.32 2.09 6.26
N TYR A 136 9.49 2.70 6.34
CA TYR A 136 9.62 4.06 6.84
C TYR A 136 10.74 4.78 6.12
N TYR A 137 10.56 6.09 5.97
CA TYR A 137 11.52 6.92 5.27
C TYR A 137 11.60 8.32 5.88
N ILE A 138 12.68 9.01 5.55
CA ILE A 138 12.84 10.44 5.72
C ILE A 138 13.40 11.02 4.43
N ASN A 139 12.87 12.14 3.99
CA ASN A 139 13.37 12.87 2.83
C ASN A 139 13.36 14.38 3.02
N ALA A 140 14.02 15.07 2.10
CA ALA A 140 13.97 16.51 1.97
C ALA A 140 13.71 16.90 0.52
N THR A 141 12.60 17.57 0.24
CA THR A 141 12.39 18.21 -1.06
C THR A 141 13.13 19.54 -1.08
N ILE A 142 14.06 19.69 -2.03
CA ILE A 142 14.89 20.89 -2.21
C ILE A 142 14.59 21.47 -3.59
N ASN A 143 13.90 22.60 -3.63
CA ASN A 143 13.60 23.35 -4.85
C ASN A 143 14.82 24.21 -5.22
N LEU A 144 15.56 23.81 -6.24
CA LEU A 144 16.77 24.51 -6.71
C LEU A 144 16.45 25.73 -7.57
N ALA A 145 15.37 25.63 -8.37
CA ALA A 145 14.83 26.69 -9.23
C ALA A 145 13.36 26.37 -9.53
N LYS A 146 12.68 27.32 -10.21
CA LYS A 146 11.31 27.08 -10.67
C LYS A 146 11.25 25.84 -11.58
N GLY A 147 10.51 24.82 -11.15
CA GLY A 147 10.35 23.55 -11.87
C GLY A 147 11.52 22.58 -11.71
N VAL A 148 12.58 22.90 -10.93
CA VAL A 148 13.72 22.03 -10.72
C VAL A 148 13.84 21.66 -9.24
N MET A 149 13.77 20.37 -8.93
CA MET A 149 13.90 19.89 -7.55
C MET A 149 14.79 18.65 -7.44
N ILE A 150 15.37 18.47 -6.27
CA ILE A 150 16.03 17.23 -5.85
C ILE A 150 15.42 16.76 -4.53
N VAL A 151 15.21 15.44 -4.39
CA VAL A 151 14.64 14.84 -3.19
C VAL A 151 15.56 13.70 -2.74
N PRO A 152 16.61 13.98 -1.93
CA PRO A 152 17.33 12.93 -1.24
C PRO A 152 16.41 12.23 -0.24
N GLU A 153 16.50 10.90 -0.18
CA GLU A 153 15.69 10.05 0.67
C GLU A 153 16.53 8.93 1.26
N PHE A 154 16.29 8.65 2.52
CA PHE A 154 16.75 7.46 3.21
C PHE A 154 15.54 6.69 3.70
N GLY A 155 15.53 5.37 3.51
CA GLY A 155 14.41 4.55 3.92
C GLY A 155 14.78 3.11 4.21
N VAL A 156 13.83 2.43 4.82
CA VAL A 156 13.89 1.02 5.17
C VAL A 156 12.59 0.37 4.75
N VAL A 157 12.69 -0.77 4.09
CA VAL A 157 11.60 -1.71 3.83
C VAL A 157 11.91 -2.97 4.62
N ASP A 158 11.03 -3.31 5.54
CA ASP A 158 11.13 -4.47 6.41
C ASP A 158 10.02 -5.44 5.99
N HIS A 159 10.40 -6.56 5.40
CA HIS A 159 9.45 -7.57 4.94
C HIS A 159 8.94 -8.44 6.08
N GLU A 160 9.36 -8.18 7.32
CA GLU A 160 8.97 -8.93 8.51
C GLU A 160 8.98 -10.46 8.28
N ASP A 161 8.22 -11.19 9.09
CA ASP A 161 8.14 -12.63 8.96
C ASP A 161 6.85 -13.02 8.21
N SER A 162 6.98 -13.83 7.17
CA SER A 162 5.83 -14.55 6.64
C SER A 162 5.53 -15.78 7.50
N LYS A 163 4.26 -16.12 7.66
CA LYS A 163 3.82 -17.27 8.45
C LYS A 163 2.98 -18.23 7.62
N VAL A 164 3.29 -19.50 7.75
CA VAL A 164 2.46 -20.60 7.25
C VAL A 164 2.09 -21.47 8.45
N ASN A 165 0.83 -21.43 8.86
CA ASN A 165 0.35 -22.00 10.12
C ASN A 165 1.16 -21.42 11.30
N ASN A 166 1.87 -22.28 12.02
CA ASN A 166 2.71 -21.89 13.17
C ASN A 166 4.20 -21.76 12.81
N ARG A 167 4.57 -21.77 11.53
CA ARG A 167 5.96 -21.64 11.09
C ARG A 167 6.19 -20.23 10.54
N SER A 168 7.20 -19.56 11.07
CA SER A 168 7.65 -18.24 10.64
C SER A 168 8.90 -18.35 9.78
N THR A 169 8.98 -17.52 8.75
CA THR A 169 10.15 -17.39 7.88
C THR A 169 10.50 -15.90 7.79
N ASP A 170 11.73 -15.56 8.21
CA ASP A 170 12.26 -14.19 8.08
C ASP A 170 12.50 -13.86 6.59
N GLU A 171 11.89 -12.80 6.10
CA GLU A 171 12.03 -12.33 4.71
C GLU A 171 13.03 -11.18 4.56
N GLY A 172 13.56 -10.70 5.67
CA GLY A 172 14.66 -9.76 5.70
C GLY A 172 14.25 -8.28 5.57
N LYS A 173 15.28 -7.45 5.53
CA LYS A 173 15.16 -5.99 5.56
C LYS A 173 16.06 -5.35 4.50
N LEU A 174 15.50 -4.42 3.76
CA LEU A 174 16.19 -3.57 2.81
C LEU A 174 16.37 -2.16 3.37
N THR A 175 17.60 -1.68 3.41
CA THR A 175 17.89 -0.27 3.70
C THR A 175 18.41 0.39 2.43
N TYR A 176 17.88 1.56 2.09
CA TYR A 176 18.28 2.28 0.90
C TYR A 176 18.54 3.76 1.16
N PHE A 177 19.38 4.31 0.31
CA PHE A 177 19.56 5.75 0.15
C PHE A 177 19.50 6.08 -1.34
N GLY A 178 18.79 7.13 -1.69
CA GLY A 178 18.62 7.56 -3.07
C GLY A 178 18.32 9.05 -3.18
N ALA A 179 18.28 9.54 -4.41
CA ALA A 179 17.81 10.88 -4.71
C ALA A 179 16.99 10.88 -6.00
N LYS A 180 15.79 11.45 -5.92
CA LYS A 180 14.98 11.77 -7.10
C LYS A 180 15.40 13.14 -7.61
N TRP A 181 15.65 13.23 -8.91
CA TRP A 181 15.84 14.48 -9.63
C TRP A 181 14.65 14.72 -10.56
N GLN A 182 14.05 15.90 -10.51
CA GLN A 182 12.88 16.22 -11.33
C GLN A 182 13.01 17.61 -11.93
N ILE A 183 12.71 17.70 -13.24
CA ILE A 183 12.59 18.96 -13.99
C ILE A 183 11.21 18.99 -14.64
N ASN A 184 10.45 20.06 -14.38
CA ASN A 184 9.13 20.32 -14.95
C ASN A 184 9.26 21.52 -15.91
N PHE A 185 8.93 21.32 -17.17
CA PHE A 185 9.00 22.31 -18.26
C PHE A 185 7.67 23.06 -18.41
#